data_f6f0dec13c7431c1c1811037f3ccf99a
#
_entry.id   f6f0dec13c7431c1c1811037f3ccf99a
#
_cell.length_a   1.000
_cell.length_b   1.000
_cell.length_c   1.000
_cell.angle_alpha   90.00
_cell.angle_beta   90.00
_cell.angle_gamma   90.00
#
_symmetry.space_group_name_H-M   'P 1'
#
loop_
_entity.id
_entity.type
_entity.pdbx_description
1 polymer ?
#
loop_
_entity_poly.entity_id
_entity_poly.type
_entity_poly.pdbx_seq_one_letter_code
_entity_poly.pdbx_strand_id
1 'polypeptide(L)'
;MVSRVDLEKTTPRDFRQMVRRGEWTDPTSGICSGYAQANLAIVPKEFAFDFLLFCFRNSQPCPVLDVTEPGDPHPKFLAPDADLRTDVPRYRVFKEGKLIDEPTDIVQYWREDLVSFLLGCSYSFEWALKAAHVQFRLIGAFTSNIQCSPAGRFEGPMAVTLRLIKGTAGAVRAVQISSRMPAVHGAPVHVGNPETIGIRDIYHADLFPHPDVEHQASDEIPVFWGCGITPQLVALRAKLPLMMTHRGGHMFVTDRPVESLAAL
;
A
#
# COMPACT_ATOMS: atom_id res chain seq x y z
N MET A 1 -5.90 4.15 -26.32
CA MET A 1 -5.49 4.16 -24.90
C MET A 1 -6.76 4.08 -24.07
N VAL A 2 -6.85 3.11 -23.16
CA VAL A 2 -7.99 2.99 -22.23
C VAL A 2 -7.90 4.13 -21.22
N SER A 3 -8.99 4.87 -20.99
CA SER A 3 -8.99 5.98 -20.04
C SER A 3 -9.12 5.48 -18.59
N ARG A 4 -8.60 6.22 -17.59
CA ARG A 4 -8.80 5.88 -16.16
C ARG A 4 -10.27 5.84 -15.76
N VAL A 5 -11.11 6.66 -16.39
CA VAL A 5 -12.55 6.72 -16.14
C VAL A 5 -13.24 5.41 -16.53
N ASP A 6 -12.79 4.77 -17.62
CA ASP A 6 -13.32 3.48 -18.06
C ASP A 6 -12.91 2.36 -17.07
N LEU A 7 -11.70 2.47 -16.48
CA LEU A 7 -11.16 1.47 -15.55
C LEU A 7 -11.74 1.57 -14.13
N GLU A 8 -12.37 2.68 -13.75
CA GLU A 8 -13.06 2.81 -12.46
C GLU A 8 -14.15 1.74 -12.28
N LYS A 9 -14.84 1.39 -13.38
CA LYS A 9 -15.96 0.42 -13.40
C LYS A 9 -15.56 -0.96 -13.86
N THR A 10 -14.30 -1.17 -14.22
CA THR A 10 -13.77 -2.48 -14.67
C THR A 10 -13.75 -3.48 -13.52
N THR A 11 -13.97 -4.76 -13.82
CA THR A 11 -13.82 -5.80 -12.79
C THR A 11 -12.35 -6.00 -12.43
N PRO A 12 -12.01 -6.36 -11.18
CA PRO A 12 -10.63 -6.65 -10.80
C PRO A 12 -9.96 -7.72 -11.68
N ARG A 13 -10.69 -8.77 -12.04
CA ARG A 13 -10.22 -9.84 -12.92
C ARG A 13 -9.83 -9.31 -14.30
N ASP A 14 -10.69 -8.53 -14.93
CA ASP A 14 -10.42 -7.97 -16.27
C ASP A 14 -9.23 -7.00 -16.21
N PHE A 15 -9.16 -6.17 -15.15
CA PHE A 15 -8.04 -5.28 -14.96
C PHE A 15 -6.72 -6.04 -14.79
N ARG A 16 -6.66 -7.10 -13.96
CA ARG A 16 -5.46 -7.94 -13.83
C ARG A 16 -5.05 -8.58 -15.14
N GLN A 17 -6.01 -9.00 -15.97
CA GLN A 17 -5.69 -9.52 -17.30
C GLN A 17 -5.08 -8.45 -18.22
N MET A 18 -5.54 -7.19 -18.15
CA MET A 18 -4.92 -6.07 -18.88
C MET A 18 -3.48 -5.84 -18.43
N VAL A 19 -3.24 -5.86 -17.09
CA VAL A 19 -1.90 -5.76 -16.51
C VAL A 19 -1.01 -6.87 -17.04
N ARG A 20 -1.45 -8.12 -16.98
CA ARG A 20 -0.73 -9.31 -17.45
C ARG A 20 -0.36 -9.23 -18.95
N ARG A 21 -1.17 -8.56 -19.78
CA ARG A 21 -0.88 -8.32 -21.19
C ARG A 21 -0.01 -7.07 -21.43
N GLY A 22 0.39 -6.35 -20.39
CA GLY A 22 1.16 -5.12 -20.50
C GLY A 22 0.37 -3.90 -21.03
N GLU A 23 -0.95 -3.99 -21.02
CA GLU A 23 -1.85 -2.91 -21.47
C GLU A 23 -1.99 -1.78 -20.44
N TRP A 24 -1.61 -2.06 -19.19
CA TRP A 24 -1.57 -1.07 -18.09
C TRP A 24 -0.33 -1.25 -17.23
N THR A 25 0.46 -0.20 -17.09
CA THR A 25 1.71 -0.17 -16.29
C THR A 25 1.79 1.04 -15.36
N ASP A 26 0.70 1.81 -15.27
CA ASP A 26 0.59 3.05 -14.48
C ASP A 26 0.04 2.78 -13.07
N PRO A 27 0.07 3.78 -12.16
CA PRO A 27 -0.51 3.66 -10.82
C PRO A 27 -2.00 3.28 -10.84
N THR A 28 -2.43 2.56 -9.78
CA THR A 28 -3.77 1.97 -9.67
C THR A 28 -4.78 2.80 -8.88
N SER A 29 -4.44 4.02 -8.45
CA SER A 29 -5.40 4.90 -7.76
C SER A 29 -6.65 5.15 -8.62
N GLY A 30 -7.84 4.92 -8.04
CA GLY A 30 -9.12 5.10 -8.73
C GLY A 30 -9.51 3.96 -9.68
N ILE A 31 -8.72 2.90 -9.82
CA ILE A 31 -9.03 1.72 -10.63
C ILE A 31 -9.92 0.76 -9.82
N CYS A 32 -10.90 0.11 -10.47
CA CYS A 32 -11.84 -0.86 -9.89
C CYS A 32 -12.46 -0.31 -8.59
N SER A 33 -13.14 0.82 -8.66
CA SER A 33 -13.73 1.51 -7.50
C SER A 33 -14.63 0.57 -6.69
N GLY A 34 -14.47 0.60 -5.36
CA GLY A 34 -15.21 -0.29 -4.45
C GLY A 34 -14.51 -1.63 -4.16
N TYR A 35 -13.40 -1.94 -4.82
CA TYR A 35 -12.59 -3.13 -4.52
C TYR A 35 -11.31 -2.76 -3.77
N ALA A 36 -10.92 -3.66 -2.86
CA ALA A 36 -9.71 -3.48 -2.07
C ALA A 36 -8.45 -3.60 -2.94
N GLN A 37 -7.47 -2.75 -2.66
CA GLN A 37 -6.15 -2.83 -3.25
C GLN A 37 -5.15 -3.25 -2.18
N ALA A 38 -4.17 -4.05 -2.56
CA ALA A 38 -3.17 -4.59 -1.64
C ALA A 38 -1.74 -4.20 -2.03
N ASN A 39 -0.94 -3.88 -1.02
CA ASN A 39 0.50 -3.81 -1.14
C ASN A 39 1.06 -5.23 -1.22
N LEU A 40 2.07 -5.44 -2.04
CA LEU A 40 2.74 -6.74 -2.19
C LEU A 40 4.14 -6.70 -1.57
N ALA A 41 4.47 -7.72 -0.79
CA ALA A 41 5.83 -8.01 -0.34
C ALA A 41 6.10 -9.51 -0.48
N ILE A 42 7.22 -9.88 -1.10
CA ILE A 42 7.62 -11.26 -1.34
C ILE A 42 9.00 -11.47 -0.74
N VAL A 43 9.13 -12.48 0.13
CA VAL A 43 10.36 -12.79 0.85
C VAL A 43 10.68 -14.27 0.76
N PRO A 44 11.95 -14.71 0.89
CA PRO A 44 12.28 -16.12 1.03
C PRO A 44 11.66 -16.71 2.31
N LYS A 45 11.27 -17.96 2.26
CA LYS A 45 10.62 -18.73 3.34
C LYS A 45 11.35 -18.63 4.68
N GLU A 46 12.66 -18.62 4.67
CA GLU A 46 13.48 -18.52 5.88
C GLU A 46 13.24 -17.21 6.66
N PHE A 47 12.75 -16.15 6.00
CA PHE A 47 12.43 -14.86 6.61
C PHE A 47 10.92 -14.64 6.80
N ALA A 48 10.07 -15.52 6.27
CA ALA A 48 8.63 -15.30 6.20
C ALA A 48 7.98 -15.22 7.59
N PHE A 49 8.43 -16.04 8.55
CA PHE A 49 7.91 -16.00 9.92
C PHE A 49 8.24 -14.67 10.61
N ASP A 50 9.49 -14.22 10.53
CA ASP A 50 9.90 -12.95 11.12
C ASP A 50 9.17 -11.76 10.45
N PHE A 51 8.95 -11.84 9.13
CA PHE A 51 8.19 -10.82 8.41
C PHE A 51 6.71 -10.82 8.82
N LEU A 52 6.09 -11.98 8.97
CA LEU A 52 4.72 -12.10 9.48
C LEU A 52 4.61 -11.52 10.89
N LEU A 53 5.56 -11.84 11.78
CA LEU A 53 5.61 -11.31 13.14
C LEU A 53 5.80 -9.77 13.14
N PHE A 54 6.62 -9.26 12.23
CA PHE A 54 6.76 -7.80 12.02
C PHE A 54 5.43 -7.18 11.62
N CYS A 55 4.73 -7.74 10.64
CA CYS A 55 3.42 -7.26 10.21
C CYS A 55 2.38 -7.33 11.33
N PHE A 56 2.35 -8.43 12.08
CA PHE A 56 1.43 -8.60 13.22
C PHE A 56 1.66 -7.55 14.31
N ARG A 57 2.93 -7.24 14.64
CA ARG A 57 3.27 -6.21 15.62
C ARG A 57 3.00 -4.79 15.14
N ASN A 58 2.93 -4.60 13.83
CA ASN A 58 2.77 -3.30 13.17
C ASN A 58 1.56 -3.30 12.22
N SER A 59 0.40 -3.69 12.75
CA SER A 59 -0.81 -3.91 11.96
C SER A 59 -1.32 -2.66 11.23
N GLN A 60 -1.06 -1.46 11.72
CA GLN A 60 -1.47 -0.23 11.02
C GLN A 60 -0.71 -0.01 9.70
N PRO A 61 0.64 -0.01 9.64
CA PRO A 61 1.34 0.11 8.37
C PRO A 61 1.34 -1.18 7.55
N CYS A 62 1.14 -2.35 8.18
CA CYS A 62 1.27 -3.66 7.55
C CYS A 62 0.07 -4.58 7.84
N PRO A 63 -1.18 -4.17 7.55
CA PRO A 63 -2.36 -5.02 7.80
C PRO A 63 -2.38 -6.20 6.83
N VAL A 64 -2.10 -7.41 7.31
CA VAL A 64 -2.04 -8.63 6.50
C VAL A 64 -3.44 -9.05 6.05
N LEU A 65 -3.63 -9.19 4.74
CA LEU A 65 -4.88 -9.66 4.12
C LEU A 65 -4.78 -11.10 3.62
N ASP A 66 -3.62 -11.50 3.09
CA ASP A 66 -3.39 -12.84 2.56
C ASP A 66 -1.89 -13.18 2.60
N VAL A 67 -1.56 -14.46 2.74
CA VAL A 67 -0.20 -14.99 2.69
C VAL A 67 -0.21 -16.29 1.89
N THR A 68 0.68 -16.42 0.91
CA THR A 68 0.75 -17.65 0.09
C THR A 68 1.62 -18.72 0.76
N GLU A 69 1.42 -19.98 0.38
CA GLU A 69 2.39 -21.02 0.65
C GLU A 69 3.69 -20.76 -0.12
N PRO A 70 4.82 -21.32 0.33
CA PRO A 70 6.08 -21.19 -0.39
C PRO A 70 5.97 -21.70 -1.84
N GLY A 71 6.41 -20.88 -2.78
CA GLY A 71 6.41 -21.18 -4.22
C GLY A 71 5.07 -20.98 -4.92
N ASP A 72 3.95 -20.83 -4.19
CA ASP A 72 2.64 -20.60 -4.79
C ASP A 72 2.46 -19.10 -5.11
N PRO A 73 2.29 -18.71 -6.38
CA PRO A 73 2.04 -17.32 -6.75
C PRO A 73 0.57 -16.90 -6.65
N HIS A 74 -0.34 -17.79 -6.23
CA HIS A 74 -1.78 -17.55 -6.26
C HIS A 74 -2.32 -17.18 -4.88
N PRO A 75 -2.87 -15.95 -4.68
CA PRO A 75 -3.51 -15.54 -3.43
C PRO A 75 -4.87 -16.20 -3.29
N LYS A 76 -5.03 -17.10 -2.32
CA LYS A 76 -6.22 -17.96 -2.20
C LYS A 76 -7.47 -17.21 -1.76
N PHE A 77 -7.32 -16.20 -0.91
CA PHE A 77 -8.46 -15.52 -0.29
C PHE A 77 -8.84 -14.21 -0.99
N LEU A 78 -7.88 -13.55 -1.62
CA LEU A 78 -8.10 -12.23 -2.20
C LEU A 78 -8.45 -12.26 -3.69
N ALA A 79 -7.86 -13.18 -4.44
CA ALA A 79 -8.06 -13.32 -5.88
C ALA A 79 -7.53 -14.68 -6.37
N PRO A 80 -8.28 -15.79 -6.24
CA PRO A 80 -7.79 -17.14 -6.56
C PRO A 80 -7.29 -17.35 -7.99
N ASP A 81 -7.82 -16.57 -8.96
CA ASP A 81 -7.45 -16.62 -10.38
C ASP A 81 -6.22 -15.77 -10.74
N ALA A 82 -5.69 -15.04 -9.75
CA ALA A 82 -4.57 -14.13 -9.99
C ALA A 82 -3.23 -14.84 -9.94
N ASP A 83 -2.25 -14.26 -10.63
CA ASP A 83 -0.85 -14.64 -10.57
C ASP A 83 -0.02 -13.44 -10.10
N LEU A 84 0.51 -13.50 -8.89
CA LEU A 84 1.27 -12.40 -8.29
C LEU A 84 2.60 -12.11 -9.02
N ARG A 85 3.00 -12.94 -9.98
CA ARG A 85 4.20 -12.71 -10.80
C ARG A 85 3.95 -11.73 -11.94
N THR A 86 2.68 -11.54 -12.35
CA THR A 86 2.30 -10.81 -13.58
C THR A 86 1.16 -9.81 -13.40
N ASP A 87 0.40 -9.86 -12.30
CA ASP A 87 -0.85 -9.14 -12.12
C ASP A 87 -0.72 -7.85 -11.30
N VAL A 88 0.49 -7.38 -11.09
CA VAL A 88 0.82 -6.06 -10.52
C VAL A 88 1.45 -5.19 -11.61
N PRO A 89 1.00 -3.95 -11.83
CA PRO A 89 1.46 -3.16 -12.98
C PRO A 89 2.95 -2.89 -13.01
N ARG A 90 3.61 -2.83 -11.84
CA ARG A 90 5.06 -2.65 -11.74
C ARG A 90 5.58 -3.10 -10.39
N TYR A 91 6.71 -3.78 -10.44
CA TYR A 91 7.40 -4.34 -9.28
C TYR A 91 8.68 -3.57 -8.94
N ARG A 92 9.23 -3.87 -7.76
CA ARG A 92 10.59 -3.54 -7.34
C ARG A 92 11.27 -4.80 -6.85
N VAL A 93 12.46 -5.06 -7.37
CA VAL A 93 13.29 -6.20 -6.98
C VAL A 93 14.50 -5.69 -6.20
N PHE A 94 14.64 -6.18 -4.97
CA PHE A 94 15.76 -5.83 -4.09
C PHE A 94 16.65 -7.05 -3.87
N LYS A 95 17.96 -6.83 -3.93
CA LYS A 95 18.96 -7.83 -3.59
C LYS A 95 19.96 -7.23 -2.59
N GLU A 96 20.17 -7.90 -1.45
CA GLU A 96 21.04 -7.41 -0.38
C GLU A 96 20.72 -5.95 0.04
N GLY A 97 19.42 -5.61 0.10
CA GLY A 97 18.94 -4.27 0.45
C GLY A 97 19.09 -3.20 -0.64
N LYS A 98 19.49 -3.56 -1.86
CA LYS A 98 19.62 -2.63 -2.99
C LYS A 98 18.56 -2.90 -4.03
N LEU A 99 17.92 -1.85 -4.53
CA LEU A 99 17.04 -1.93 -5.71
C LEU A 99 17.89 -2.30 -6.92
N ILE A 100 17.56 -3.40 -7.60
CA ILE A 100 18.26 -3.89 -8.77
C ILE A 100 17.42 -3.84 -10.05
N ASP A 101 16.08 -3.83 -9.92
CA ASP A 101 15.16 -3.82 -11.07
C ASP A 101 13.79 -3.26 -10.71
N GLU A 102 13.08 -2.70 -11.72
CA GLU A 102 11.68 -2.26 -11.64
C GLU A 102 10.87 -2.79 -12.85
N PRO A 103 10.67 -4.11 -12.95
CA PRO A 103 10.03 -4.75 -14.09
C PRO A 103 8.49 -4.68 -14.03
N THR A 104 7.85 -5.08 -15.14
CA THR A 104 6.39 -5.28 -15.25
C THR A 104 5.95 -6.70 -14.89
N ASP A 105 6.87 -7.66 -14.81
CA ASP A 105 6.66 -9.01 -14.27
C ASP A 105 7.90 -9.49 -13.51
N ILE A 106 7.72 -10.49 -12.66
CA ILE A 106 8.81 -11.06 -11.84
C ILE A 106 9.00 -12.56 -12.06
N VAL A 107 8.55 -13.09 -13.21
CA VAL A 107 8.64 -14.52 -13.52
C VAL A 107 10.10 -15.01 -13.47
N GLN A 108 11.04 -14.22 -14.01
CA GLN A 108 12.47 -14.57 -13.99
C GLN A 108 13.12 -14.61 -12.59
N TYR A 109 12.51 -13.95 -11.60
CA TYR A 109 13.01 -13.88 -10.21
C TYR A 109 12.30 -14.90 -9.30
N TRP A 110 11.26 -15.59 -9.82
CA TRP A 110 10.45 -16.49 -9.03
C TRP A 110 11.21 -17.75 -8.63
N ARG A 111 11.04 -18.19 -7.37
CA ARG A 111 11.62 -19.40 -6.81
C ARG A 111 10.59 -20.12 -5.96
N GLU A 112 10.76 -21.42 -5.78
CA GLU A 112 9.86 -22.28 -5.00
C GLU A 112 9.89 -22.01 -3.47
N ASP A 113 10.87 -21.23 -3.01
CA ASP A 113 11.00 -20.87 -1.60
C ASP A 113 10.40 -19.48 -1.28
N LEU A 114 9.77 -18.81 -2.21
CA LEU A 114 9.22 -17.47 -2.00
C LEU A 114 7.83 -17.51 -1.39
N VAL A 115 7.58 -16.63 -0.42
CA VAL A 115 6.30 -16.42 0.25
C VAL A 115 5.83 -15.00 -0.02
N SER A 116 4.62 -14.85 -0.53
CA SER A 116 4.02 -13.57 -0.84
C SER A 116 3.07 -13.12 0.28
N PHE A 117 3.17 -11.85 0.66
CA PHE A 117 2.30 -11.18 1.62
C PHE A 117 1.52 -10.10 0.90
N LEU A 118 0.21 -10.12 1.02
CA LEU A 118 -0.70 -9.08 0.56
C LEU A 118 -1.18 -8.27 1.77
N LEU A 119 -0.87 -6.98 1.75
CA LEU A 119 -1.13 -6.06 2.86
C LEU A 119 -2.13 -5.01 2.40
N GLY A 120 -3.07 -4.61 3.23
CA GLY A 120 -4.07 -3.61 2.89
C GLY A 120 -3.45 -2.27 2.46
N CYS A 121 -4.19 -1.53 1.64
CA CYS A 121 -3.77 -0.24 1.11
C CYS A 121 -4.80 0.84 1.41
N SER A 122 -4.35 2.04 1.74
CA SER A 122 -5.19 3.21 2.03
C SER A 122 -6.03 3.70 0.83
N TYR A 123 -5.68 3.34 -0.40
CA TYR A 123 -6.52 3.61 -1.57
C TYR A 123 -7.90 2.98 -1.42
N SER A 124 -7.99 1.85 -0.71
CA SER A 124 -9.25 1.16 -0.47
C SER A 124 -10.27 1.99 0.31
N PHE A 125 -9.86 2.73 1.35
CA PHE A 125 -10.81 3.54 2.11
C PHE A 125 -11.13 4.90 1.46
N GLU A 126 -10.37 5.34 0.45
CA GLU A 126 -10.66 6.61 -0.26
C GLU A 126 -12.05 6.62 -0.90
N TRP A 127 -12.50 5.45 -1.37
CA TRP A 127 -13.87 5.30 -1.85
C TRP A 127 -14.91 5.69 -0.79
N ALA A 128 -14.75 5.21 0.46
CA ALA A 128 -15.66 5.53 1.55
C ALA A 128 -15.59 7.01 1.95
N LEU A 129 -14.40 7.65 1.89
CA LEU A 129 -14.25 9.08 2.12
C LEU A 129 -15.01 9.89 1.05
N LYS A 130 -14.85 9.51 -0.22
CA LYS A 130 -15.55 10.15 -1.36
C LYS A 130 -17.08 9.97 -1.25
N ALA A 131 -17.55 8.76 -0.95
CA ALA A 131 -18.97 8.47 -0.74
C ALA A 131 -19.58 9.29 0.42
N ALA A 132 -18.78 9.62 1.42
CA ALA A 132 -19.17 10.47 2.55
C ALA A 132 -18.96 11.97 2.30
N HIS A 133 -18.62 12.37 1.06
CA HIS A 133 -18.33 13.76 0.64
C HIS A 133 -17.20 14.43 1.45
N VAL A 134 -16.25 13.65 1.97
CA VAL A 134 -15.04 14.19 2.59
C VAL A 134 -14.11 14.67 1.48
N GLN A 135 -13.82 15.97 1.46
CA GLN A 135 -12.88 16.56 0.51
C GLN A 135 -11.45 16.36 1.03
N PHE A 136 -10.60 15.77 0.19
CA PHE A 136 -9.21 15.52 0.52
C PHE A 136 -8.30 15.57 -0.72
N ARG A 137 -7.01 15.82 -0.47
CA ARG A 137 -5.94 15.72 -1.46
C ARG A 137 -4.84 14.79 -0.92
N LEU A 138 -4.43 13.81 -1.71
CA LEU A 138 -3.26 12.98 -1.42
C LEU A 138 -2.00 13.79 -1.75
N ILE A 139 -1.10 13.92 -0.79
CA ILE A 139 0.15 14.68 -0.94
C ILE A 139 1.33 13.77 -1.25
N GLY A 140 1.40 12.63 -0.59
CA GLY A 140 2.49 11.69 -0.81
C GLY A 140 2.71 10.75 0.36
N ALA A 141 3.82 10.01 0.30
CA ALA A 141 4.27 9.14 1.39
C ALA A 141 5.63 9.61 1.91
N PHE A 142 5.78 9.55 3.24
CA PHE A 142 6.91 10.09 3.97
C PHE A 142 7.47 9.06 4.95
N THR A 143 8.78 9.15 5.22
CA THR A 143 9.40 8.50 6.35
C THR A 143 9.11 9.30 7.63
N SER A 144 8.46 8.69 8.60
CA SER A 144 8.21 9.34 9.90
C SER A 144 9.30 8.99 10.92
N ASN A 145 9.25 9.63 12.11
CA ASN A 145 10.07 9.23 13.27
C ASN A 145 9.40 8.15 14.13
N ILE A 146 8.19 7.71 13.79
CA ILE A 146 7.47 6.64 14.49
C ILE A 146 8.18 5.33 14.23
N GLN A 147 8.71 4.68 15.28
CA GLN A 147 9.41 3.41 15.13
C GLN A 147 8.43 2.24 15.12
N CYS A 148 8.62 1.32 14.18
CA CYS A 148 7.94 0.03 14.18
C CYS A 148 8.50 -0.89 15.26
N SER A 149 7.66 -1.76 15.82
CA SER A 149 8.09 -2.84 16.71
C SER A 149 8.89 -3.87 15.91
N PRO A 150 10.16 -4.15 16.25
CA PRO A 150 11.01 -5.03 15.45
C PRO A 150 10.60 -6.51 15.56
N ALA A 151 10.96 -7.30 14.52
CA ALA A 151 10.89 -8.76 14.52
C ALA A 151 12.01 -9.32 13.65
N GLY A 152 12.83 -10.21 14.21
CA GLY A 152 14.02 -10.70 13.54
C GLY A 152 14.91 -9.56 13.05
N ARG A 153 15.18 -9.54 11.75
CA ARG A 153 15.96 -8.47 11.10
C ARG A 153 15.10 -7.31 10.56
N PHE A 154 13.78 -7.40 10.71
CA PHE A 154 12.88 -6.37 10.23
C PHE A 154 12.70 -5.29 11.30
N GLU A 155 13.25 -4.12 11.03
CA GLU A 155 13.18 -2.95 11.91
C GLU A 155 13.24 -1.65 11.09
N GLY A 156 12.68 -0.59 11.62
CA GLY A 156 12.76 0.72 10.99
C GLY A 156 11.58 1.63 11.30
N PRO A 157 11.61 2.84 10.76
CA PRO A 157 10.52 3.78 10.91
C PRO A 157 9.30 3.37 10.09
N MET A 158 8.13 3.80 10.55
CA MET A 158 6.88 3.69 9.81
C MET A 158 6.89 4.68 8.65
N ALA A 159 6.56 4.21 7.45
CA ALA A 159 6.11 5.10 6.39
C ALA A 159 4.68 5.57 6.68
N VAL A 160 4.38 6.81 6.35
CA VAL A 160 3.03 7.38 6.48
C VAL A 160 2.60 8.02 5.15
N THR A 161 1.30 7.97 4.84
CA THR A 161 0.70 8.74 3.75
C THR A 161 0.00 9.95 4.32
N LEU A 162 0.24 11.12 3.71
CA LEU A 162 -0.41 12.38 4.05
C LEU A 162 -1.59 12.65 3.11
N ARG A 163 -2.74 12.96 3.71
CA ARG A 163 -3.83 13.64 3.03
C ARG A 163 -4.16 14.95 3.73
N LEU A 164 -4.30 16.02 2.96
CA LEU A 164 -4.85 17.29 3.42
C LEU A 164 -6.37 17.20 3.35
N ILE A 165 -7.04 17.28 4.50
CA ILE A 165 -8.49 17.14 4.62
C ILE A 165 -9.11 18.51 4.84
N LYS A 166 -10.12 18.86 4.04
CA LYS A 166 -10.80 20.16 4.15
C LYS A 166 -11.67 20.24 5.40
N GLY A 167 -11.35 21.18 6.27
CA GLY A 167 -12.09 21.54 7.47
C GLY A 167 -12.06 20.51 8.61
N THR A 168 -12.27 20.98 9.84
CA THR A 168 -12.25 20.13 11.06
C THR A 168 -13.32 19.03 11.00
N ALA A 169 -14.53 19.35 10.53
CA ALA A 169 -15.60 18.35 10.39
C ALA A 169 -15.22 17.23 9.40
N GLY A 170 -14.54 17.59 8.29
CA GLY A 170 -14.01 16.65 7.33
C GLY A 170 -12.95 15.73 7.95
N ALA A 171 -12.00 16.31 8.71
CA ALA A 171 -10.96 15.55 9.40
C ALA A 171 -11.55 14.56 10.42
N VAL A 172 -12.49 14.99 11.26
CA VAL A 172 -13.20 14.11 12.21
C VAL A 172 -13.90 12.97 11.48
N ARG A 173 -14.60 13.28 10.38
CA ARG A 173 -15.31 12.27 9.59
C ARG A 173 -14.33 11.28 8.92
N ALA A 174 -13.19 11.76 8.42
CA ALA A 174 -12.16 10.90 7.86
C ALA A 174 -11.60 9.91 8.90
N VAL A 175 -11.35 10.37 10.13
CA VAL A 175 -10.94 9.51 11.25
C VAL A 175 -12.01 8.46 11.55
N GLN A 176 -13.27 8.85 11.69
CA GLN A 176 -14.38 7.94 12.00
C GLN A 176 -14.57 6.85 10.92
N ILE A 177 -14.47 7.23 9.64
CA ILE A 177 -14.62 6.29 8.51
C ILE A 177 -13.44 5.32 8.48
N SER A 178 -12.21 5.84 8.45
CA SER A 178 -11.03 4.98 8.32
C SER A 178 -10.80 4.08 9.53
N SER A 179 -11.17 4.52 10.75
CA SER A 179 -11.08 3.69 11.97
C SER A 179 -11.86 2.39 11.87
N ARG A 180 -12.92 2.36 11.07
CA ARG A 180 -13.72 1.15 10.84
C ARG A 180 -13.11 0.20 9.81
N MET A 181 -11.96 0.53 9.25
CA MET A 181 -11.29 -0.24 8.21
C MET A 181 -9.87 -0.68 8.62
N PRO A 182 -9.71 -1.43 9.74
CA PRO A 182 -8.39 -1.80 10.27
C PRO A 182 -7.57 -2.64 9.28
N ALA A 183 -8.24 -3.41 8.42
CA ALA A 183 -7.62 -4.22 7.38
C ALA A 183 -6.97 -3.41 6.24
N VAL A 184 -7.19 -2.09 6.19
CA VAL A 184 -6.59 -1.16 5.21
C VAL A 184 -6.06 0.09 5.91
N HIS A 185 -5.27 -0.11 6.96
CA HIS A 185 -4.57 0.85 7.83
C HIS A 185 -5.38 1.47 8.98
N GLY A 186 -6.71 1.38 8.98
CA GLY A 186 -7.53 1.83 10.10
C GLY A 186 -7.46 3.34 10.35
N ALA A 187 -7.43 3.71 11.65
CA ALA A 187 -7.34 5.10 12.08
C ALA A 187 -6.02 5.77 11.65
N PRO A 188 -6.02 7.11 11.47
CA PRO A 188 -4.77 7.84 11.29
C PRO A 188 -3.82 7.63 12.48
N VAL A 189 -2.52 7.66 12.21
CA VAL A 189 -1.47 7.61 13.24
C VAL A 189 -1.12 9.00 13.78
N HIS A 190 -1.46 10.06 13.02
CA HIS A 190 -1.23 11.44 13.43
C HIS A 190 -2.20 12.40 12.70
N VAL A 191 -2.60 13.47 13.40
CA VAL A 191 -3.42 14.57 12.87
C VAL A 191 -2.79 15.90 13.32
N GLY A 192 -2.58 16.80 12.39
CA GLY A 192 -2.06 18.15 12.67
C GLY A 192 -0.59 18.30 12.30
N ASN A 193 0.20 18.94 13.19
CA ASN A 193 1.56 19.38 12.89
C ASN A 193 2.49 18.22 12.44
N PRO A 194 2.97 18.20 11.19
CA PRO A 194 3.82 17.14 10.64
C PRO A 194 5.20 17.04 11.34
N GLU A 195 5.73 18.13 11.90
CA GLU A 195 7.03 18.11 12.56
C GLU A 195 7.05 17.19 13.78
N THR A 196 5.89 17.00 14.43
CA THR A 196 5.74 16.10 15.58
C THR A 196 6.12 14.66 15.24
N ILE A 197 5.90 14.24 13.99
CA ILE A 197 6.27 12.91 13.47
C ILE A 197 7.50 12.97 12.56
N GLY A 198 8.31 14.03 12.67
CA GLY A 198 9.59 14.17 11.99
C GLY A 198 9.54 14.63 10.54
N ILE A 199 8.37 15.05 10.03
CA ILE A 199 8.19 15.52 8.66
C ILE A 199 8.30 17.05 8.65
N ARG A 200 9.40 17.57 8.10
CA ARG A 200 9.68 19.03 8.08
C ARG A 200 9.08 19.75 6.88
N ASP A 201 8.93 19.05 5.77
CA ASP A 201 8.40 19.59 4.53
C ASP A 201 7.40 18.63 3.90
N ILE A 202 6.13 19.02 3.89
CA ILE A 202 5.05 18.20 3.34
C ILE A 202 4.96 18.28 1.81
N TYR A 203 5.72 19.17 1.17
CA TYR A 203 5.70 19.34 -0.29
C TYR A 203 6.78 18.54 -1.00
N HIS A 204 7.73 17.97 -0.23
CA HIS A 204 8.82 17.14 -0.76
C HIS A 204 8.77 15.74 -0.11
N ALA A 205 7.83 14.91 -0.59
CA ALA A 205 7.70 13.54 -0.12
C ALA A 205 8.92 12.70 -0.54
N ASP A 206 9.59 12.07 0.44
CA ASP A 206 10.81 11.29 0.24
C ASP A 206 10.57 9.88 -0.29
N LEU A 207 9.36 9.33 -0.15
CA LEU A 207 9.05 7.95 -0.55
C LEU A 207 8.20 7.86 -1.81
N PHE A 208 7.17 8.66 -1.90
CA PHE A 208 6.25 8.69 -3.03
C PHE A 208 5.65 10.09 -3.17
N PRO A 209 6.25 10.97 -4.01
CA PRO A 209 5.71 12.30 -4.28
C PRO A 209 4.47 12.20 -5.17
N HIS A 210 3.43 12.99 -4.86
CA HIS A 210 2.34 13.24 -5.80
C HIS A 210 2.76 14.34 -6.78
N PRO A 211 2.46 14.22 -8.09
CA PRO A 211 2.97 15.18 -9.09
C PRO A 211 2.41 16.61 -8.93
N ASP A 212 1.19 16.75 -8.40
CA ASP A 212 0.48 18.02 -8.35
C ASP A 212 0.27 18.46 -6.89
N VAL A 213 1.36 18.80 -6.18
CA VAL A 213 1.26 19.29 -4.80
C VAL A 213 1.14 20.80 -4.78
N GLU A 214 -0.10 21.29 -4.64
CA GLU A 214 -0.36 22.69 -4.32
C GLU A 214 -0.14 22.99 -2.83
N HIS A 215 0.13 24.26 -2.51
CA HIS A 215 0.26 24.69 -1.12
C HIS A 215 -1.01 24.41 -0.31
N GLN A 216 -0.82 24.07 0.97
CA GLN A 216 -1.89 23.81 1.93
C GLN A 216 -2.74 25.07 2.10
N ALA A 217 -4.06 24.93 1.93
CA ALA A 217 -4.99 25.99 2.25
C ALA A 217 -5.18 26.12 3.77
N SER A 218 -5.57 27.31 4.25
CA SER A 218 -5.70 27.59 5.68
C SER A 218 -6.78 26.75 6.39
N ASP A 219 -7.72 26.19 5.63
CA ASP A 219 -8.80 25.34 6.14
C ASP A 219 -8.50 23.84 5.94
N GLU A 220 -7.33 23.47 5.43
CA GLU A 220 -6.91 22.08 5.27
C GLU A 220 -6.13 21.58 6.48
N ILE A 221 -6.46 20.37 6.94
CA ILE A 221 -5.86 19.73 8.10
C ILE A 221 -5.02 18.54 7.63
N PRO A 222 -3.71 18.49 7.97
CA PRO A 222 -2.88 17.33 7.70
C PRO A 222 -3.32 16.11 8.51
N VAL A 223 -3.55 15.00 7.83
CA VAL A 223 -3.92 13.73 8.45
C VAL A 223 -3.03 12.64 7.86
N PHE A 224 -2.41 11.84 8.74
CA PHE A 224 -1.40 10.85 8.37
C PHE A 224 -1.87 9.45 8.74
N TRP A 225 -1.82 8.53 7.78
CA TRP A 225 -2.08 7.10 7.97
C TRP A 225 -0.81 6.28 7.80
N GLY A 226 -0.73 5.15 8.50
CA GLY A 226 0.30 4.16 8.21
C GLY A 226 0.28 3.77 6.72
N CYS A 227 1.44 3.47 6.16
CA CYS A 227 1.59 3.19 4.75
C CYS A 227 2.22 1.82 4.49
N GLY A 228 1.64 1.07 3.55
CA GLY A 228 2.16 -0.22 3.09
C GLY A 228 3.50 -0.15 2.33
N ILE A 229 4.12 1.03 2.20
CA ILE A 229 5.53 1.18 1.79
C ILE A 229 6.48 0.82 2.96
N THR A 230 6.02 0.78 4.20
CA THR A 230 6.83 0.38 5.36
C THR A 230 7.62 -0.90 5.12
N PRO A 231 7.06 -1.99 4.55
CA PRO A 231 7.83 -3.18 4.19
C PRO A 231 9.04 -2.92 3.28
N GLN A 232 8.93 -1.96 2.34
CA GLN A 232 10.05 -1.60 1.47
C GLN A 232 11.18 -0.93 2.26
N LEU A 233 10.86 -0.07 3.23
CA LEU A 233 11.85 0.54 4.11
C LEU A 233 12.58 -0.50 4.95
N VAL A 234 11.85 -1.43 5.54
CA VAL A 234 12.47 -2.49 6.34
C VAL A 234 13.24 -3.50 5.49
N ALA A 235 12.83 -3.71 4.21
CA ALA A 235 13.57 -4.54 3.27
C ALA A 235 14.97 -4.00 2.99
N LEU A 236 15.08 -2.70 2.76
CA LEU A 236 16.36 -2.04 2.55
C LEU A 236 17.30 -2.22 3.75
N ARG A 237 16.74 -2.12 4.97
CA ARG A 237 17.50 -2.29 6.22
C ARG A 237 17.83 -3.75 6.52
N ALA A 238 16.90 -4.66 6.27
CA ALA A 238 17.06 -6.09 6.52
C ALA A 238 18.09 -6.76 5.62
N LYS A 239 18.43 -6.15 4.46
CA LYS A 239 19.40 -6.66 3.49
C LYS A 239 19.16 -8.13 3.13
N LEU A 240 17.89 -8.47 2.82
CA LEU A 240 17.54 -9.82 2.40
C LEU A 240 18.28 -10.20 1.11
N PRO A 241 18.66 -11.49 0.93
CA PRO A 241 19.27 -11.97 -0.32
C PRO A 241 18.40 -11.66 -1.55
N LEU A 242 17.08 -11.73 -1.38
CA LEU A 242 16.08 -11.33 -2.38
C LEU A 242 14.82 -10.84 -1.64
N MET A 243 14.25 -9.74 -2.10
CA MET A 243 12.91 -9.31 -1.75
C MET A 243 12.27 -8.62 -2.94
N MET A 244 10.99 -8.87 -3.18
CA MET A 244 10.24 -8.19 -4.21
C MET A 244 9.03 -7.50 -3.61
N THR A 245 8.67 -6.34 -4.15
CA THR A 245 7.49 -5.58 -3.74
C THR A 245 6.79 -5.03 -4.99
N HIS A 246 5.58 -4.52 -4.82
CA HIS A 246 5.01 -3.62 -5.82
C HIS A 246 5.81 -2.30 -5.83
N ARG A 247 5.80 -1.59 -6.95
CA ARG A 247 6.25 -0.19 -6.98
C ARG A 247 5.20 0.69 -6.32
N GLY A 248 5.62 1.72 -5.57
CA GLY A 248 4.68 2.66 -4.94
C GLY A 248 3.60 3.15 -5.92
N GLY A 249 2.35 3.14 -5.49
CA GLY A 249 1.20 3.50 -6.33
C GLY A 249 0.66 2.40 -7.27
N HIS A 250 1.39 1.29 -7.47
CA HIS A 250 1.04 0.21 -8.41
C HIS A 250 0.54 -1.03 -7.65
N MET A 251 -0.61 -0.90 -6.99
CA MET A 251 -1.15 -1.92 -6.10
C MET A 251 -1.65 -3.16 -6.84
N PHE A 252 -1.69 -4.29 -6.13
CA PHE A 252 -2.47 -5.45 -6.57
C PHE A 252 -3.96 -5.19 -6.32
N VAL A 253 -4.79 -5.33 -7.36
CA VAL A 253 -6.25 -5.15 -7.25
C VAL A 253 -6.90 -6.50 -6.93
N THR A 254 -7.61 -6.57 -5.80
CA THR A 254 -8.21 -7.81 -5.28
C THR A 254 -9.68 -7.96 -5.71
N ASP A 255 -10.24 -9.17 -5.59
CA ASP A 255 -11.67 -9.44 -5.82
C ASP A 255 -12.53 -9.12 -4.58
N ARG A 256 -11.92 -8.60 -3.49
CA ARG A 256 -12.64 -8.30 -2.25
C ARG A 256 -13.27 -6.91 -2.29
N PRO A 257 -14.60 -6.79 -2.12
CA PRO A 257 -15.22 -5.49 -1.90
C PRO A 257 -14.64 -4.81 -0.65
N VAL A 258 -14.36 -3.52 -0.74
CA VAL A 258 -13.81 -2.73 0.40
C VAL A 258 -14.70 -2.84 1.63
N GLU A 259 -16.02 -2.84 1.45
CA GLU A 259 -17.00 -2.96 2.52
C GLU A 259 -16.84 -4.25 3.33
N SER A 260 -16.40 -5.34 2.70
CA SER A 260 -16.17 -6.63 3.39
C SER A 260 -14.98 -6.59 4.36
N LEU A 261 -14.16 -5.55 4.31
CA LEU A 261 -12.99 -5.33 5.18
C LEU A 261 -13.30 -4.36 6.33
N ALA A 262 -14.52 -3.82 6.40
CA ALA A 262 -14.93 -2.94 7.48
C ALA A 262 -15.23 -3.73 8.76
N ALA A 263 -14.76 -3.23 9.90
CA ALA A 263 -15.20 -3.70 11.22
C ALA A 263 -16.53 -3.04 11.60
N LEU A 264 -17.44 -3.80 12.21
CA LEU A 264 -18.75 -3.32 12.70
C LEU A 264 -18.60 -2.50 13.99
#